data_0697cb63142ff76b00ca5719e645a32e
#
_entry.id   0697cb63142ff76b00ca5719e645a32e
#
_cell.length_a   1.000
_cell.length_b   1.000
_cell.length_c   1.000
_cell.angle_alpha   90.00
_cell.angle_beta   90.00
_cell.angle_gamma   90.00
#
_symmetry.space_group_name_H-M   'P 1'
#
loop_
_entity.id
_entity.type
_entity.pdbx_description
1 polymer ?
#
loop_
_entity_poly.entity_id
_entity_poly.type
_entity_poly.pdbx_seq_one_letter_code
_entity_poly.pdbx_strand_id
1 'polypeptide(L)'
;WHLLSYADGQHIGDATGHTIRNSAIWQSANRCIVLHATNGVEVKNNICHDIAGHAYFLEDAVERRNILEGNLALMIRSPAAGKALKVHETPVFQAGASGFWLTNPDNTVRGNLAGDAQGNGFWLAFPRKPTGPSAGVAMLPDRLPLGVFDDNVAHSNGQPGINLDWAPVDEAGNVKPSKYIPTTDGSEATYSNQIRVALRRNTIYKNSAAAVGSSGAGFWNRVSQPDYPEWISADNVGVHFGGAGDDGL
;
A
#
# COMPACT_ATOMS: atom_id res chain seq x y z
N TRP A 1 -3.73 -7.87 -15.30
CA TRP A 1 -4.95 -8.41 -14.67
C TRP A 1 -5.71 -7.30 -13.96
N HIS A 2 -6.97 -7.17 -14.26
CA HIS A 2 -7.84 -6.15 -13.68
C HIS A 2 -9.13 -6.84 -13.20
N LEU A 3 -9.30 -6.93 -11.89
CA LEU A 3 -10.50 -7.44 -11.26
C LEU A 3 -11.36 -6.26 -10.81
N LEU A 4 -12.54 -6.15 -11.40
CA LEU A 4 -13.52 -5.13 -11.08
C LEU A 4 -14.84 -5.83 -10.75
N SER A 5 -15.29 -5.73 -9.50
CA SER A 5 -16.51 -6.37 -9.08
C SER A 5 -17.74 -5.53 -9.39
N TYR A 6 -17.94 -4.41 -8.73
CA TYR A 6 -19.06 -3.51 -8.99
C TYR A 6 -18.61 -2.06 -8.96
N ALA A 7 -19.06 -1.28 -9.92
CA ALA A 7 -18.74 0.14 -10.03
C ALA A 7 -19.89 1.06 -9.61
N ASP A 8 -20.91 0.55 -8.92
CA ASP A 8 -22.06 1.35 -8.49
C ASP A 8 -21.88 2.04 -7.13
N GLY A 9 -20.71 1.88 -6.51
CA GLY A 9 -20.35 2.49 -5.23
C GLY A 9 -21.10 1.92 -4.02
N GLN A 10 -21.86 0.85 -4.21
CA GLN A 10 -22.65 0.24 -3.13
C GLN A 10 -22.38 -1.26 -2.97
N HIS A 11 -21.94 -1.93 -4.02
CA HIS A 11 -21.69 -3.35 -4.00
C HIS A 11 -20.20 -3.65 -4.06
N ILE A 12 -19.76 -4.47 -3.15
CA ILE A 12 -18.39 -5.00 -3.10
C ILE A 12 -18.49 -6.47 -3.42
N GLY A 13 -17.79 -6.91 -4.48
CA GLY A 13 -17.85 -8.29 -4.90
C GLY A 13 -17.10 -9.23 -3.98
N ASP A 14 -17.67 -10.35 -3.68
CA ASP A 14 -17.00 -11.47 -3.03
C ASP A 14 -16.45 -12.42 -4.10
N ALA A 15 -15.12 -12.47 -4.18
CA ALA A 15 -14.39 -13.36 -5.09
C ALA A 15 -13.64 -14.47 -4.33
N THR A 16 -14.15 -14.85 -3.16
CA THR A 16 -13.60 -15.96 -2.37
C THR A 16 -13.48 -17.22 -3.23
N GLY A 17 -12.30 -17.83 -3.23
CA GLY A 17 -11.97 -18.97 -4.08
C GLY A 17 -11.42 -18.62 -5.46
N HIS A 18 -11.42 -17.36 -5.86
CA HIS A 18 -10.72 -16.92 -7.07
C HIS A 18 -9.24 -16.67 -6.78
N THR A 19 -8.39 -17.06 -7.70
CA THR A 19 -6.95 -16.94 -7.54
C THR A 19 -6.26 -16.45 -8.82
N ILE A 20 -5.30 -15.55 -8.65
CA ILE A 20 -4.31 -15.18 -9.66
C ILE A 20 -2.98 -15.68 -9.13
N ARG A 21 -2.38 -16.66 -9.78
CA ARG A 21 -1.16 -17.29 -9.26
C ARG A 21 -0.18 -17.74 -10.33
N ASN A 22 1.10 -17.81 -9.94
CA ASN A 22 2.17 -18.38 -10.75
C ASN A 22 2.26 -17.74 -12.14
N SER A 23 1.97 -16.44 -12.23
CA SER A 23 1.95 -15.69 -13.49
C SER A 23 3.09 -14.68 -13.52
N ALA A 24 3.69 -14.48 -14.68
CA ALA A 24 4.68 -13.44 -14.92
C ALA A 24 4.11 -12.41 -15.90
N ILE A 25 4.10 -11.15 -15.47
CA ILE A 25 3.65 -10.02 -16.28
C ILE A 25 4.83 -9.07 -16.37
N TRP A 26 5.23 -8.72 -17.57
CA TRP A 26 6.32 -7.78 -17.78
C TRP A 26 5.95 -6.71 -18.81
N GLN A 27 6.66 -5.58 -18.74
CA GLN A 27 6.53 -4.48 -19.69
C GLN A 27 5.08 -3.99 -19.87
N SER A 28 4.34 -3.95 -18.74
CA SER A 28 3.01 -3.39 -18.78
C SER A 28 3.08 -1.87 -18.85
N ALA A 29 2.36 -1.30 -19.81
CA ALA A 29 2.26 0.14 -19.98
C ALA A 29 1.45 0.82 -18.88
N ASN A 30 0.75 0.05 -18.05
CA ASN A 30 -0.01 0.53 -16.90
C ASN A 30 -0.33 -0.64 -15.95
N ARG A 31 0.17 -0.55 -14.69
CA ARG A 31 -0.10 -1.48 -13.60
C ARG A 31 0.08 -2.96 -13.96
N CYS A 32 0.01 -3.84 -13.00
CA CYS A 32 0.18 -5.28 -13.20
C CYS A 32 -1.08 -6.06 -12.77
N ILE A 33 -1.36 -6.08 -11.48
CA ILE A 33 -2.56 -6.71 -10.92
C ILE A 33 -3.35 -5.66 -10.14
N VAL A 34 -4.60 -5.49 -10.53
CA VAL A 34 -5.50 -4.46 -9.99
C VAL A 34 -6.75 -5.11 -9.41
N LEU A 35 -7.10 -4.75 -8.20
CA LEU A 35 -8.34 -5.13 -7.53
C LEU A 35 -9.16 -3.87 -7.26
N HIS A 36 -10.40 -3.84 -7.76
CA HIS A 36 -11.37 -2.79 -7.47
C HIS A 36 -12.62 -3.41 -6.84
N ALA A 37 -13.04 -2.87 -5.71
CA ALA A 37 -14.24 -3.29 -5.01
C ALA A 37 -14.39 -4.82 -4.91
N THR A 38 -13.28 -5.54 -4.79
CA THR A 38 -13.22 -7.00 -4.86
C THR A 38 -12.56 -7.58 -3.62
N ASN A 39 -13.26 -8.47 -2.94
CA ASN A 39 -12.83 -9.10 -1.70
C ASN A 39 -12.53 -10.59 -1.87
N GLY A 40 -11.64 -11.13 -1.04
CA GLY A 40 -11.41 -12.56 -0.92
C GLY A 40 -10.56 -13.19 -2.03
N VAL A 41 -9.93 -12.38 -2.89
CA VAL A 41 -9.04 -12.88 -3.96
C VAL A 41 -7.71 -13.35 -3.40
N GLU A 42 -7.20 -14.46 -3.90
CA GLU A 42 -5.83 -14.89 -3.67
C GLU A 42 -4.91 -14.46 -4.83
N VAL A 43 -3.91 -13.65 -4.53
CA VAL A 43 -2.86 -13.21 -5.47
C VAL A 43 -1.54 -13.79 -4.97
N LYS A 44 -1.08 -14.89 -5.58
CA LYS A 44 0.03 -15.69 -5.03
C LYS A 44 1.12 -16.01 -6.05
N ASN A 45 2.37 -15.82 -5.64
CA ASN A 45 3.55 -16.23 -6.41
C ASN A 45 3.57 -15.64 -7.83
N ASN A 46 3.16 -14.40 -7.99
CA ASN A 46 3.21 -13.71 -9.28
C ASN A 46 4.44 -12.81 -9.39
N ILE A 47 4.86 -12.57 -10.61
CA ILE A 47 5.98 -11.67 -10.95
C ILE A 47 5.43 -10.51 -11.76
N CYS A 48 5.63 -9.29 -11.28
CA CYS A 48 5.40 -8.05 -11.98
C CYS A 48 6.76 -7.38 -12.22
N HIS A 49 7.22 -7.35 -13.46
CA HIS A 49 8.54 -6.84 -13.82
C HIS A 49 8.46 -5.79 -14.93
N ASP A 50 9.16 -4.66 -14.74
CA ASP A 50 9.17 -3.54 -15.68
C ASP A 50 7.76 -3.01 -15.96
N ILE A 51 7.14 -2.47 -14.91
CA ILE A 51 5.74 -2.04 -14.91
C ILE A 51 5.67 -0.52 -14.82
N ALA A 52 4.85 0.12 -15.66
CA ALA A 52 4.51 1.53 -15.52
C ALA A 52 3.28 1.71 -14.62
N GLY A 53 3.40 2.55 -13.58
CA GLY A 53 2.39 2.67 -12.52
C GLY A 53 2.57 1.63 -11.41
N HIS A 54 1.71 1.66 -10.40
CA HIS A 54 1.81 0.71 -9.28
C HIS A 54 1.64 -0.73 -9.76
N ALA A 55 2.48 -1.67 -9.26
CA ALA A 55 2.40 -3.04 -9.73
C ALA A 55 1.17 -3.78 -9.17
N TYR A 56 1.08 -3.93 -7.86
CA TYR A 56 -0.09 -4.48 -7.19
C TYR A 56 -0.92 -3.34 -6.62
N PHE A 57 -2.17 -3.22 -7.06
CA PHE A 57 -2.96 -2.02 -6.85
C PHE A 57 -4.36 -2.35 -6.32
N LEU A 58 -4.61 -2.01 -5.05
CA LEU A 58 -5.92 -2.04 -4.40
C LEU A 58 -6.39 -0.59 -4.28
N GLU A 59 -7.41 -0.17 -5.06
CA GLU A 59 -7.62 1.24 -5.34
C GLU A 59 -8.61 1.94 -4.41
N ASP A 60 -9.79 1.34 -4.22
CA ASP A 60 -10.96 2.07 -3.72
C ASP A 60 -11.05 2.14 -2.19
N ALA A 61 -10.15 1.45 -1.50
CA ALA A 61 -10.10 1.30 -0.05
C ALA A 61 -11.24 0.43 0.55
N VAL A 62 -11.95 -0.31 -0.27
CA VAL A 62 -12.94 -1.30 0.15
C VAL A 62 -12.50 -2.74 -0.05
N GLU A 63 -11.35 -2.95 -0.69
CA GLU A 63 -10.76 -4.26 -0.99
C GLU A 63 -10.23 -4.91 0.28
N ARG A 64 -10.95 -5.91 0.79
CA ARG A 64 -10.69 -6.56 2.09
C ARG A 64 -10.53 -8.06 1.95
N ARG A 65 -9.86 -8.67 2.92
CA ARG A 65 -9.71 -10.14 3.02
C ARG A 65 -9.07 -10.76 1.78
N ASN A 66 -8.33 -9.96 1.00
CA ASN A 66 -7.52 -10.47 -0.08
C ASN A 66 -6.19 -11.01 0.47
N ILE A 67 -5.60 -11.97 -0.20
CA ILE A 67 -4.32 -12.57 0.17
C ILE A 67 -3.31 -12.27 -0.91
N LEU A 68 -2.33 -11.42 -0.60
CA LEU A 68 -1.17 -11.15 -1.45
C LEU A 68 0.03 -11.86 -0.82
N GLU A 69 0.46 -12.99 -1.39
CA GLU A 69 1.48 -13.84 -0.78
C GLU A 69 2.54 -14.29 -1.80
N GLY A 70 3.81 -14.12 -1.44
CA GLY A 70 4.93 -14.60 -2.26
C GLY A 70 5.09 -13.89 -3.62
N ASN A 71 4.55 -12.69 -3.78
CA ASN A 71 4.62 -11.96 -5.04
C ASN A 71 5.89 -11.12 -5.14
N LEU A 72 6.35 -10.89 -6.37
CA LEU A 72 7.49 -10.04 -6.70
C LEU A 72 7.03 -8.82 -7.51
N ALA A 73 7.41 -7.62 -7.06
CA ALA A 73 7.35 -6.38 -7.83
C ALA A 73 8.78 -5.88 -8.06
N LEU A 74 9.21 -5.79 -9.31
CA LEU A 74 10.58 -5.39 -9.65
C LEU A 74 10.59 -4.42 -10.83
N MET A 75 11.47 -3.40 -10.77
CA MET A 75 11.57 -2.37 -11.81
C MET A 75 10.24 -1.65 -12.05
N ILE A 76 9.70 -1.04 -11.01
CA ILE A 76 8.42 -0.32 -11.10
C ILE A 76 8.69 1.14 -11.43
N ARG A 77 8.12 1.61 -12.54
CA ARG A 77 8.38 2.94 -13.11
C ARG A 77 7.14 3.81 -13.07
N SER A 78 7.33 5.07 -12.76
CA SER A 78 6.26 6.06 -12.93
C SER A 78 5.92 6.19 -14.42
N PRO A 79 4.64 6.32 -14.75
CA PRO A 79 4.23 6.54 -16.14
C PRO A 79 4.88 7.78 -16.72
N ALA A 80 5.06 7.81 -18.03
CA ALA A 80 5.55 9.00 -18.74
C ALA A 80 4.68 10.23 -18.43
N ALA A 81 5.24 11.41 -18.55
CA ALA A 81 4.54 12.67 -18.28
C ALA A 81 3.18 12.73 -19.00
N GLY A 82 2.12 13.04 -18.26
CA GLY A 82 0.75 13.10 -18.76
C GLY A 82 0.09 11.74 -19.07
N LYS A 83 0.72 10.63 -18.68
CA LYS A 83 0.19 9.26 -18.86
C LYS A 83 -0.20 8.57 -17.55
N ALA A 84 0.08 9.18 -16.41
CA ALA A 84 -0.36 8.65 -15.13
C ALA A 84 -1.89 8.71 -15.02
N LEU A 85 -2.50 7.62 -14.56
CA LEU A 85 -3.94 7.57 -14.30
C LEU A 85 -4.31 8.26 -13.00
N LYS A 86 -3.40 8.25 -12.04
CA LYS A 86 -3.56 8.91 -10.73
C LYS A 86 -2.34 9.75 -10.41
N VAL A 87 -2.56 10.87 -9.76
CA VAL A 87 -1.48 11.83 -9.43
C VAL A 87 -0.38 11.20 -8.57
N HIS A 88 -0.74 10.31 -7.66
CA HIS A 88 0.24 9.63 -6.80
C HIS A 88 1.18 8.64 -7.54
N GLU A 89 0.93 8.33 -8.80
CA GLU A 89 1.85 7.54 -9.63
C GLU A 89 2.99 8.38 -10.22
N THR A 90 2.87 9.70 -10.18
CA THR A 90 3.92 10.61 -10.67
C THR A 90 5.01 10.81 -9.62
N PRO A 91 6.29 10.94 -10.03
CA PRO A 91 7.39 11.13 -9.07
C PRO A 91 7.37 12.57 -8.53
N VAL A 92 6.71 12.75 -7.41
CA VAL A 92 6.71 14.00 -6.62
C VAL A 92 7.01 13.67 -5.16
N PHE A 93 7.11 14.69 -4.30
CA PHE A 93 7.30 14.46 -2.87
C PHE A 93 6.26 13.47 -2.31
N GLN A 94 6.74 12.41 -1.64
CA GLN A 94 5.94 11.33 -1.05
C GLN A 94 5.04 10.58 -2.05
N ALA A 95 5.37 10.58 -3.34
CA ALA A 95 4.62 9.85 -4.35
C ALA A 95 5.55 9.24 -5.41
N GLY A 96 4.97 8.46 -6.31
CA GLY A 96 5.64 7.73 -7.37
C GLY A 96 5.14 6.30 -7.45
N ALA A 97 5.32 5.68 -8.61
CA ALA A 97 4.88 4.30 -8.82
C ALA A 97 5.57 3.34 -7.85
N SER A 98 4.79 2.62 -7.09
CA SER A 98 5.22 1.75 -5.99
C SER A 98 4.99 0.27 -6.32
N GLY A 99 5.73 -0.63 -5.67
CA GLY A 99 5.55 -2.05 -5.82
C GLY A 99 4.13 -2.50 -5.42
N PHE A 100 3.72 -2.10 -4.23
CA PHE A 100 2.39 -2.41 -3.69
C PHE A 100 1.73 -1.12 -3.22
N TRP A 101 0.54 -0.84 -3.74
CA TRP A 101 -0.35 0.23 -3.30
C TRP A 101 -1.57 -0.39 -2.64
N LEU A 102 -1.73 -0.18 -1.35
CA LEU A 102 -2.73 -0.83 -0.52
C LEU A 102 -3.53 0.23 0.24
N THR A 103 -4.81 0.36 -0.07
CA THR A 103 -5.69 1.39 0.53
C THR A 103 -6.57 0.87 1.65
N ASN A 104 -6.59 -0.45 1.91
CA ASN A 104 -7.35 -1.02 3.01
C ASN A 104 -6.46 -1.96 3.84
N PRO A 105 -6.46 -1.82 5.19
CA PRO A 105 -5.60 -2.62 6.05
C PRO A 105 -6.04 -4.08 6.24
N ASP A 106 -7.31 -4.41 6.03
CA ASP A 106 -7.87 -5.74 6.29
C ASP A 106 -7.57 -6.72 5.15
N ASN A 107 -6.27 -6.90 4.88
CA ASN A 107 -5.75 -7.85 3.89
C ASN A 107 -4.58 -8.65 4.49
N THR A 108 -4.27 -9.79 3.89
CA THR A 108 -3.04 -10.53 4.18
C THR A 108 -1.98 -10.19 3.15
N VAL A 109 -0.88 -9.59 3.59
CA VAL A 109 0.28 -9.20 2.77
C VAL A 109 1.51 -9.87 3.37
N ARG A 110 1.92 -11.00 2.82
CA ARG A 110 2.98 -11.83 3.42
C ARG A 110 4.00 -12.33 2.40
N GLY A 111 5.26 -12.29 2.80
CA GLY A 111 6.34 -12.90 2.02
C GLY A 111 6.52 -12.30 0.62
N ASN A 112 6.09 -11.05 0.42
CA ASN A 112 6.24 -10.38 -0.87
C ASN A 112 7.56 -9.62 -0.94
N LEU A 113 8.05 -9.38 -2.16
CA LEU A 113 9.24 -8.60 -2.39
C LEU A 113 8.94 -7.42 -3.33
N ALA A 114 9.39 -6.23 -2.93
CA ALA A 114 9.34 -5.02 -3.75
C ALA A 114 10.76 -4.44 -3.92
N GLY A 115 11.25 -4.42 -5.15
CA GLY A 115 12.58 -3.91 -5.47
C GLY A 115 12.59 -2.96 -6.65
N ASP A 116 13.49 -1.98 -6.60
CA ASP A 116 13.72 -1.02 -7.68
C ASP A 116 12.43 -0.33 -8.17
N ALA A 117 11.57 0.09 -7.24
CA ALA A 117 10.44 0.95 -7.54
C ALA A 117 10.86 2.43 -7.49
N GLN A 118 10.38 3.25 -8.42
CA GLN A 118 10.61 4.70 -8.37
C GLN A 118 9.88 5.37 -7.20
N GLY A 119 8.75 4.82 -6.76
CA GLY A 119 8.05 5.17 -5.54
C GLY A 119 8.46 4.29 -4.36
N ASN A 120 7.51 3.98 -3.50
CA ASN A 120 7.73 3.13 -2.33
C ASN A 120 7.80 1.64 -2.72
N GLY A 121 8.43 0.84 -1.91
CA GLY A 121 8.29 -0.61 -2.04
C GLY A 121 6.85 -1.04 -1.75
N PHE A 122 6.40 -0.78 -0.53
CA PHE A 122 5.01 -0.94 -0.10
C PHE A 122 4.46 0.39 0.37
N TRP A 123 3.32 0.79 -0.17
CA TRP A 123 2.61 1.98 0.25
C TRP A 123 1.28 1.59 0.88
N LEU A 124 1.20 1.66 2.20
CA LEU A 124 0.01 1.44 3.03
C LEU A 124 -0.71 2.78 3.17
N ALA A 125 -1.55 3.08 2.18
CA ALA A 125 -2.16 4.40 1.96
C ALA A 125 -3.63 4.40 2.42
N PHE A 126 -3.88 4.21 3.71
CA PHE A 126 -5.23 4.02 4.26
C PHE A 126 -5.97 5.36 4.38
N PRO A 127 -6.96 5.64 3.50
CA PRO A 127 -7.70 6.90 3.55
C PRO A 127 -8.76 6.89 4.64
N ARG A 128 -9.23 8.09 4.97
CA ARG A 128 -10.35 8.29 5.91
C ARG A 128 -11.67 7.70 5.41
N LYS A 129 -11.86 7.67 4.09
CA LYS A 129 -13.08 7.18 3.42
C LYS A 129 -12.69 6.41 2.17
N PRO A 130 -13.51 5.48 1.72
CA PRO A 130 -13.38 4.94 0.38
C PRO A 130 -13.38 6.03 -0.69
N THR A 131 -12.74 5.76 -1.82
CA THR A 131 -12.58 6.70 -2.93
C THR A 131 -13.18 6.13 -4.22
N GLY A 132 -13.16 6.90 -5.28
CA GLY A 132 -13.62 6.47 -6.60
C GLY A 132 -15.07 5.97 -6.60
N PRO A 133 -15.37 4.93 -7.36
CA PRO A 133 -16.72 4.35 -7.43
C PRO A 133 -17.25 3.87 -6.07
N SER A 134 -16.37 3.56 -5.13
CA SER A 134 -16.74 3.05 -3.79
C SER A 134 -16.94 4.15 -2.74
N ALA A 135 -16.89 5.42 -3.11
CA ALA A 135 -16.96 6.55 -2.18
C ALA A 135 -18.24 6.58 -1.30
N GLY A 136 -19.32 5.94 -1.77
CA GLY A 136 -20.58 5.81 -1.02
C GLY A 136 -20.61 4.72 0.04
N VAL A 137 -19.57 3.88 0.12
CA VAL A 137 -19.53 2.79 1.11
C VAL A 137 -19.19 3.35 2.49
N ALA A 138 -20.03 3.03 3.48
CA ALA A 138 -19.84 3.46 4.87
C ALA A 138 -18.71 2.64 5.53
N MET A 139 -17.49 3.14 5.45
CA MET A 139 -16.30 2.50 6.01
C MET A 139 -15.26 3.57 6.39
N LEU A 140 -14.46 3.29 7.38
CA LEU A 140 -13.30 4.09 7.79
C LEU A 140 -12.02 3.24 7.64
N PRO A 141 -11.40 3.17 6.46
CA PRO A 141 -10.23 2.31 6.25
C PRO A 141 -9.09 2.59 7.22
N ASP A 142 -8.87 3.85 7.59
CA ASP A 142 -7.86 4.26 8.57
C ASP A 142 -8.18 3.88 10.03
N ARG A 143 -9.32 3.21 10.26
CA ARG A 143 -9.77 2.71 11.57
C ARG A 143 -9.92 1.19 11.64
N LEU A 144 -9.92 0.51 10.51
CA LEU A 144 -10.02 -0.95 10.50
C LEU A 144 -8.77 -1.59 11.11
N PRO A 145 -8.90 -2.73 11.79
CA PRO A 145 -7.75 -3.52 12.23
C PRO A 145 -6.84 -3.87 11.05
N LEU A 146 -5.52 -3.88 11.29
CA LEU A 146 -4.59 -4.44 10.33
C LEU A 146 -4.76 -5.95 10.28
N GLY A 147 -4.90 -6.49 9.08
CA GLY A 147 -4.84 -7.92 8.85
C GLY A 147 -3.42 -8.47 9.10
N VAL A 148 -2.76 -8.97 8.09
CA VAL A 148 -1.39 -9.47 8.20
C VAL A 148 -0.45 -8.64 7.32
N PHE A 149 0.66 -8.18 7.89
CA PHE A 149 1.75 -7.56 7.13
C PHE A 149 3.09 -8.10 7.64
N ASP A 150 3.47 -9.28 7.16
CA ASP A 150 4.56 -10.06 7.70
C ASP A 150 5.53 -10.56 6.62
N ASP A 151 6.81 -10.72 6.99
CA ASP A 151 7.82 -11.38 6.15
C ASP A 151 8.06 -10.71 4.80
N ASN A 152 7.70 -9.44 4.62
CA ASN A 152 7.90 -8.74 3.36
C ASN A 152 9.31 -8.15 3.26
N VAL A 153 9.80 -8.05 2.03
CA VAL A 153 11.12 -7.47 1.73
C VAL A 153 10.96 -6.26 0.83
N ALA A 154 11.56 -5.13 1.21
CA ALA A 154 11.58 -3.92 0.40
C ALA A 154 13.02 -3.41 0.24
N HIS A 155 13.52 -3.34 -1.00
CA HIS A 155 14.88 -2.87 -1.22
C HIS A 155 15.07 -2.04 -2.49
N SER A 156 16.07 -1.18 -2.48
CA SER A 156 16.49 -0.40 -3.65
C SER A 156 15.38 0.49 -4.24
N ASN A 157 14.40 0.88 -3.44
CA ASN A 157 13.30 1.74 -3.89
C ASN A 157 13.69 3.22 -3.79
N GLY A 158 13.12 4.04 -4.66
CA GLY A 158 13.40 5.48 -4.73
C GLY A 158 12.72 6.32 -3.66
N GLN A 159 11.78 5.75 -2.92
CA GLN A 159 11.08 6.29 -1.77
C GLN A 159 11.20 5.28 -0.60
N PRO A 160 10.58 5.49 0.57
CA PRO A 160 10.62 4.51 1.64
C PRO A 160 10.36 3.08 1.18
N GLY A 161 11.10 2.13 1.73
CA GLY A 161 10.85 0.72 1.49
C GLY A 161 9.42 0.34 1.87
N ILE A 162 8.98 0.80 3.05
CA ILE A 162 7.59 0.69 3.51
C ILE A 162 7.14 2.07 3.97
N ASN A 163 6.00 2.53 3.44
CA ASN A 163 5.37 3.80 3.79
C ASN A 163 3.94 3.55 4.32
N LEU A 164 3.67 3.93 5.57
CA LEU A 164 2.35 3.88 6.20
C LEU A 164 1.91 5.31 6.52
N ASP A 165 1.61 6.06 5.48
CA ASP A 165 1.20 7.48 5.54
C ASP A 165 0.73 7.90 4.13
N TRP A 166 0.21 9.11 3.99
CA TRP A 166 -0.17 9.72 2.71
C TRP A 166 -1.19 8.90 1.95
N ALA A 167 -2.44 9.10 2.26
CA ALA A 167 -3.57 8.40 1.64
C ALA A 167 -4.32 9.27 0.62
N PRO A 168 -5.00 8.65 -0.35
CA PRO A 168 -5.78 9.37 -1.34
C PRO A 168 -6.97 10.07 -0.69
N VAL A 169 -7.28 11.28 -1.19
CA VAL A 169 -8.38 12.11 -0.70
C VAL A 169 -9.44 12.38 -1.75
N ASP A 170 -9.17 12.05 -2.99
CA ASP A 170 -10.09 12.26 -4.12
C ASP A 170 -9.86 11.25 -5.25
N GLU A 171 -10.73 11.30 -6.24
CA GLU A 171 -10.69 10.41 -7.39
C GLU A 171 -9.47 10.64 -8.30
N ALA A 172 -8.93 11.85 -8.33
CA ALA A 172 -7.72 12.15 -9.10
C ALA A 172 -6.47 11.49 -8.49
N GLY A 173 -6.56 11.01 -7.25
CA GLY A 173 -5.47 10.39 -6.54
C GLY A 173 -4.53 11.40 -5.88
N ASN A 174 -5.01 12.59 -5.55
CA ASN A 174 -4.29 13.48 -4.67
C ASN A 174 -4.16 12.84 -3.29
N VAL A 175 -2.95 12.89 -2.71
CA VAL A 175 -2.66 12.30 -1.41
C VAL A 175 -2.39 13.37 -0.37
N LYS A 176 -2.77 13.09 0.87
CA LYS A 176 -2.47 13.93 2.04
C LYS A 176 -1.97 13.06 3.18
N PRO A 177 -1.22 13.65 4.15
CA PRO A 177 -0.86 12.95 5.37
C PRO A 177 -2.08 12.28 6.01
N SER A 178 -1.94 11.01 6.37
CA SER A 178 -3.02 10.18 6.89
C SER A 178 -2.55 9.43 8.13
N LYS A 179 -3.27 9.59 9.24
CA LYS A 179 -2.95 8.90 10.49
C LYS A 179 -3.77 7.63 10.60
N TYR A 180 -3.08 6.50 10.67
CA TYR A 180 -3.70 5.20 10.87
C TYR A 180 -3.87 4.93 12.36
N ILE A 181 -5.12 4.88 12.82
CA ILE A 181 -5.48 4.64 14.22
C ILE A 181 -6.51 3.51 14.28
N PRO A 182 -6.07 2.25 14.18
CA PRO A 182 -7.00 1.14 14.16
C PRO A 182 -7.72 0.98 15.49
N THR A 183 -8.97 0.58 15.39
CA THR A 183 -9.84 0.31 16.54
C THR A 183 -10.36 -1.12 16.49
N THR A 184 -10.89 -1.61 17.60
CA THR A 184 -11.35 -3.00 17.73
C THR A 184 -12.44 -3.40 16.72
N ASP A 185 -13.22 -2.43 16.25
CA ASP A 185 -14.40 -2.65 15.39
C ASP A 185 -14.42 -1.78 14.12
N GLY A 186 -13.37 -0.99 13.87
CA GLY A 186 -13.30 -0.07 12.73
C GLY A 186 -14.14 1.21 12.91
N SER A 187 -14.64 1.50 14.09
CA SER A 187 -15.35 2.72 14.41
C SER A 187 -14.39 3.91 14.66
N GLU A 188 -14.94 5.09 14.91
CA GLU A 188 -14.15 6.26 15.31
C GLU A 188 -13.26 5.96 16.51
N ALA A 189 -12.00 6.42 16.43
CA ALA A 189 -11.02 6.19 17.48
C ALA A 189 -11.35 6.98 18.75
N THR A 190 -11.32 6.27 19.86
CA THR A 190 -11.36 6.81 21.22
C THR A 190 -10.18 6.27 22.00
N TYR A 191 -9.89 6.82 23.17
CA TYR A 191 -8.80 6.31 24.00
C TYR A 191 -8.95 4.81 24.35
N SER A 192 -10.19 4.32 24.45
CA SER A 192 -10.49 2.96 24.95
C SER A 192 -10.59 1.88 23.88
N ASN A 193 -10.74 2.24 22.58
CA ASN A 193 -10.95 1.25 21.52
C ASN A 193 -9.78 1.10 20.56
N GLN A 194 -8.70 1.86 20.73
CA GLN A 194 -7.50 1.73 19.89
C GLN A 194 -6.78 0.41 20.15
N ILE A 195 -6.22 -0.16 19.08
CA ILE A 195 -5.46 -1.40 19.16
C ILE A 195 -4.05 -1.21 18.60
N ARG A 196 -3.13 -2.08 19.01
CA ARG A 196 -1.76 -2.10 18.49
C ARG A 196 -1.72 -2.56 17.05
N VAL A 197 -0.77 -2.01 16.30
CA VAL A 197 -0.46 -2.39 14.92
C VAL A 197 0.84 -3.17 14.92
N ALA A 198 0.80 -4.44 14.60
CA ALA A 198 1.99 -5.28 14.50
C ALA A 198 2.32 -5.58 13.03
N LEU A 199 3.51 -5.17 12.60
CA LEU A 199 4.09 -5.53 11.32
C LEU A 199 5.34 -6.37 11.61
N ARG A 200 5.36 -7.66 11.24
CA ARG A 200 6.34 -8.62 11.76
C ARG A 200 7.36 -9.05 10.73
N ARG A 201 8.60 -9.26 11.16
CA ARG A 201 9.67 -9.90 10.35
C ARG A 201 9.89 -9.30 8.96
N ASN A 202 9.64 -7.99 8.80
CA ASN A 202 9.89 -7.34 7.52
C ASN A 202 11.37 -6.94 7.40
N THR A 203 11.90 -7.01 6.19
CA THR A 203 13.28 -6.64 5.87
C THR A 203 13.31 -5.45 4.90
N ILE A 204 14.00 -4.39 5.27
CA ILE A 204 14.12 -3.17 4.46
C ILE A 204 15.59 -2.77 4.31
N TYR A 205 16.06 -2.65 3.07
CA TYR A 205 17.45 -2.27 2.86
C TYR A 205 17.68 -1.52 1.54
N LYS A 206 18.71 -0.66 1.51
CA LYS A 206 19.12 0.10 0.33
C LYS A 206 18.00 0.94 -0.31
N ASN A 207 17.02 1.36 0.47
CA ASN A 207 16.01 2.29 -0.03
C ASN A 207 16.54 3.72 0.04
N SER A 208 16.17 4.53 -0.93
CA SER A 208 16.64 5.92 -1.00
C SER A 208 15.45 6.84 -1.21
N ALA A 209 15.55 8.04 -0.69
CA ALA A 209 14.62 9.11 -1.00
C ALA A 209 15.17 10.03 -2.10
N ALA A 210 15.90 9.51 -3.03
CA ALA A 210 16.64 10.28 -4.03
C ALA A 210 15.75 11.14 -4.93
N ALA A 211 14.47 10.88 -4.97
CA ALA A 211 13.57 11.47 -5.95
C ALA A 211 12.87 12.68 -5.41
N VAL A 212 13.08 13.49 -4.61
CA VAL A 212 12.39 14.77 -4.31
C VAL A 212 12.39 15.13 -2.80
N GLY A 213 13.55 15.49 -2.28
CA GLY A 213 13.58 16.28 -1.04
C GLY A 213 13.03 15.59 0.22
N SER A 214 12.74 14.31 0.16
CA SER A 214 12.36 13.55 1.33
C SER A 214 13.58 13.10 2.11
N SER A 215 13.47 13.02 3.41
CA SER A 215 14.58 12.63 4.30
C SER A 215 14.98 11.16 4.19
N GLY A 216 14.55 10.44 3.16
CA GLY A 216 14.77 9.02 2.94
C GLY A 216 14.45 8.18 4.18
N ALA A 217 13.72 7.13 4.02
CA ALA A 217 13.49 6.25 5.14
C ALA A 217 13.44 4.79 4.65
N GLY A 218 14.02 3.90 5.42
CA GLY A 218 13.70 2.49 5.27
C GLY A 218 12.21 2.28 5.47
N PHE A 219 11.70 2.80 6.59
CA PHE A 219 10.30 2.82 6.97
C PHE A 219 9.85 4.22 7.38
N TRP A 220 8.75 4.69 6.81
CA TRP A 220 8.08 5.91 7.22
C TRP A 220 6.65 5.60 7.69
N ASN A 221 6.21 6.19 8.79
CA ASN A 221 4.89 5.93 9.30
C ASN A 221 4.22 7.12 9.99
N ARG A 222 2.89 7.05 10.02
CA ARG A 222 2.01 7.89 10.84
C ARG A 222 0.92 6.99 11.44
N VAL A 223 1.31 6.18 12.41
CA VAL A 223 0.45 5.17 13.02
C VAL A 223 0.42 5.30 14.53
N SER A 224 -0.73 5.04 15.14
CA SER A 224 -0.82 4.92 16.60
C SER A 224 -0.35 3.55 17.07
N GLN A 225 0.35 3.49 18.19
CA GLN A 225 0.76 2.27 18.89
C GLN A 225 1.41 1.19 17.98
N PRO A 226 2.44 1.53 17.18
CA PRO A 226 3.10 0.56 16.31
C PRO A 226 3.95 -0.44 17.08
N ASP A 227 4.05 -1.64 16.53
CA ASP A 227 4.93 -2.70 17.01
C ASP A 227 5.65 -3.37 15.81
N TYR A 228 6.98 -3.45 15.85
CA TYR A 228 7.81 -3.92 14.74
C TYR A 228 8.71 -5.08 15.16
N PRO A 229 8.13 -6.23 15.56
CA PRO A 229 8.94 -7.36 16.01
C PRO A 229 9.77 -7.97 14.88
N GLU A 230 11.02 -8.25 15.18
CA GLU A 230 11.96 -8.99 14.33
C GLU A 230 12.21 -8.31 12.96
N TRP A 231 12.26 -6.97 12.92
CA TRP A 231 12.58 -6.25 11.69
C TRP A 231 14.09 -6.18 11.45
N ILE A 232 14.45 -6.24 10.16
CA ILE A 232 15.81 -5.96 9.69
C ILE A 232 15.79 -4.67 8.87
N SER A 233 16.63 -3.71 9.25
CA SER A 233 16.79 -2.45 8.51
C SER A 233 18.28 -2.18 8.29
N ALA A 234 18.72 -2.10 7.03
CA ALA A 234 20.13 -1.95 6.69
C ALA A 234 20.33 -1.05 5.48
N ASP A 235 21.42 -0.28 5.46
CA ASP A 235 21.90 0.50 4.30
C ASP A 235 20.85 1.43 3.67
N ASN A 236 19.83 1.86 4.38
CA ASN A 236 18.86 2.81 3.87
C ASN A 236 19.44 4.22 3.92
N VAL A 237 19.19 5.03 2.88
CA VAL A 237 19.66 6.42 2.84
C VAL A 237 18.79 7.29 3.75
N GLY A 238 19.44 8.06 4.62
CA GLY A 238 18.77 8.93 5.59
C GLY A 238 18.36 8.17 6.85
N VAL A 239 17.06 8.17 7.21
CA VAL A 239 16.59 7.50 8.42
C VAL A 239 16.12 6.08 8.15
N HIS A 240 16.49 5.16 9.01
CA HIS A 240 16.02 3.76 8.92
C HIS A 240 14.55 3.64 9.29
N PHE A 241 14.13 4.34 10.34
CA PHE A 241 12.75 4.45 10.80
C PHE A 241 12.41 5.91 11.02
N GLY A 242 11.44 6.41 10.29
CA GLY A 242 10.93 7.76 10.43
C GLY A 242 9.42 7.74 10.70
N GLY A 243 8.94 8.79 11.31
CA GLY A 243 7.52 8.96 11.56
C GLY A 243 7.19 10.41 11.88
N ALA A 244 5.98 10.82 11.56
CA ALA A 244 5.44 12.06 12.07
C ALA A 244 4.88 11.83 13.46
N GLY A 245 5.24 12.73 14.38
CA GLY A 245 4.80 12.67 15.77
C GLY A 245 3.29 12.59 15.90
N ASP A 246 2.88 12.04 17.01
CA ASP A 246 1.48 11.97 17.40
C ASP A 246 1.02 13.36 17.83
N ASP A 247 0.22 14.02 17.00
CA ASP A 247 -0.46 15.25 17.39
C ASP A 247 -1.65 14.92 18.31
N GLY A 248 -1.43 14.03 19.24
CA GLY A 248 -2.30 13.66 20.35
C GLY A 248 -3.80 13.48 20.04
N LEU A 249 -4.37 12.41 20.50
CA LEU A 249 -5.72 12.47 20.99
C LEU A 249 -5.68 13.05 22.42
#